data_7e355f30619dc84b85de5825d32cbd9f
#
_entry.id   7e355f30619dc84b85de5825d32cbd9f
#
_cell.length_a   1.000
_cell.length_b   1.000
_cell.length_c   1.000
_cell.angle_alpha   90.00
_cell.angle_beta   90.00
_cell.angle_gamma   90.00
#
_symmetry.space_group_name_H-M   'P 1'
#
loop_
_entity.id
_entity.type
_entity.pdbx_description
1 polymer ?
#
loop_
_entity_poly.entity_id
_entity_poly.type
_entity_poly.pdbx_seq_one_letter_code
_entity_poly.pdbx_strand_id
1 'polypeptide(L)'
;DYMMIIVGLLIYSVGFTACILPHKIVIGGLSGVGTLVYFATDGMIPVAVTSYACNLLLLACAYRIVGKKFVLRTIFGVTVVALGIGCTENFFMSIGHPLIPDRVVSVVLGGICCGIGIGTAFIHNGSSGGTDIVAAMVSKVSNVSIGRTMIYMDFCIICCSMFLPFEGTFEQRVEARIPTIVYGVMVTFIASYVTDPVSYTHLRAHETAANL
;
A
#
# COMPACT_ATOMS: atom_id res chain seq x y z
N ASP A 1 15.75 -14.98 1.13
CA ASP A 1 15.33 -13.58 0.95
C ASP A 1 14.04 -13.45 0.15
N TYR A 2 13.97 -14.00 -1.10
CA TYR A 2 12.74 -13.90 -1.92
C TYR A 2 11.51 -14.58 -1.29
N MET A 3 11.67 -15.70 -0.60
CA MET A 3 10.56 -16.37 0.12
C MET A 3 9.95 -15.47 1.19
N MET A 4 10.77 -14.73 1.95
CA MET A 4 10.28 -13.82 2.99
C MET A 4 9.56 -12.62 2.38
N ILE A 5 10.05 -12.11 1.23
CA ILE A 5 9.33 -11.07 0.47
C ILE A 5 7.96 -11.57 0.04
N ILE A 6 7.87 -12.79 -0.50
CA ILE A 6 6.57 -13.39 -0.90
C ILE A 6 5.63 -13.48 0.30
N VAL A 7 6.08 -14.06 1.41
CA VAL A 7 5.24 -14.23 2.61
C VAL A 7 4.77 -12.88 3.14
N GLY A 8 5.67 -11.91 3.26
CA GLY A 8 5.32 -10.56 3.72
C GLY A 8 4.29 -9.89 2.82
N LEU A 9 4.49 -9.92 1.50
CA LEU A 9 3.58 -9.28 0.55
C LEU A 9 2.26 -10.03 0.38
N LEU A 10 2.20 -11.34 0.66
CA LEU A 10 0.94 -12.06 0.77
C LEU A 10 0.16 -11.66 2.04
N ILE A 11 0.83 -11.48 3.17
CA ILE A 11 0.20 -10.94 4.41
C ILE A 11 -0.37 -9.55 4.13
N TYR A 12 0.39 -8.68 3.43
CA TYR A 12 -0.11 -7.38 2.99
C TYR A 12 -1.38 -7.52 2.15
N SER A 13 -1.35 -8.37 1.12
CA SER A 13 -2.47 -8.55 0.19
C SER A 13 -3.74 -9.04 0.89
N VAL A 14 -3.62 -10.01 1.78
CA VAL A 14 -4.74 -10.52 2.58
C VAL A 14 -5.26 -9.45 3.52
N GLY A 15 -4.40 -8.76 4.27
CA GLY A 15 -4.80 -7.69 5.17
C GLY A 15 -5.54 -6.56 4.44
N PHE A 16 -5.04 -6.18 3.26
CA PHE A 16 -5.67 -5.18 2.42
C PHE A 16 -7.06 -5.61 1.91
N THR A 17 -7.15 -6.79 1.30
CA THR A 17 -8.40 -7.25 0.64
C THR A 17 -9.45 -7.75 1.63
N ALA A 18 -9.05 -8.34 2.76
CA ALA A 18 -9.98 -8.85 3.77
C ALA A 18 -10.49 -7.75 4.72
N CYS A 19 -9.63 -6.79 5.08
CA CYS A 19 -9.95 -5.83 6.12
C CYS A 19 -10.25 -4.43 5.58
N ILE A 20 -9.52 -3.94 4.59
CA ILE A 20 -9.57 -2.53 4.17
C ILE A 20 -10.56 -2.32 3.01
N LEU A 21 -10.41 -3.11 1.96
CA LEU A 21 -11.19 -2.97 0.71
C LEU A 21 -12.72 -3.11 0.93
N PRO A 22 -13.24 -4.07 1.74
CA PRO A 22 -14.69 -4.22 1.94
C PRO A 22 -15.35 -3.03 2.64
N HIS A 23 -14.59 -2.27 3.43
CA HIS A 23 -15.07 -1.06 4.10
C HIS A 23 -14.97 0.20 3.25
N LYS A 24 -14.57 0.08 1.98
CA LYS A 24 -14.38 1.18 1.04
C LYS A 24 -13.36 2.22 1.54
N ILE A 25 -12.37 1.77 2.32
CA ILE A 25 -11.31 2.62 2.84
C ILE A 25 -10.22 2.73 1.77
N VAL A 26 -9.86 3.95 1.43
CA VAL A 26 -8.74 4.24 0.53
C VAL A 26 -7.50 4.45 1.38
N ILE A 27 -6.47 3.66 1.12
CA ILE A 27 -5.15 3.81 1.77
C ILE A 27 -4.20 4.58 0.85
N GLY A 28 -3.02 4.93 1.37
CA GLY A 28 -1.94 5.46 0.57
C GLY A 28 -1.35 4.44 -0.41
N GLY A 29 -0.36 4.86 -1.15
CA GLY A 29 0.33 4.01 -2.12
C GLY A 29 -0.45 3.76 -3.42
N LEU A 30 0.12 2.98 -4.32
CA LEU A 30 -0.55 2.67 -5.60
C LEU A 30 -1.71 1.68 -5.46
N SER A 31 -1.77 0.90 -4.37
CA SER A 31 -2.98 0.15 -4.02
C SER A 31 -4.15 1.08 -3.73
N GLY A 32 -3.88 2.25 -3.11
CA GLY A 32 -4.86 3.31 -2.93
C GLY A 32 -5.34 3.91 -4.24
N VAL A 33 -4.43 4.21 -5.17
CA VAL A 33 -4.80 4.64 -6.53
C VAL A 33 -5.65 3.57 -7.23
N GLY A 34 -5.27 2.29 -7.11
CA GLY A 34 -6.07 1.18 -7.62
C GLY A 34 -7.47 1.14 -7.01
N THR A 35 -7.59 1.36 -5.70
CA THR A 35 -8.87 1.43 -5.00
C THR A 35 -9.73 2.60 -5.48
N LEU A 36 -9.12 3.77 -5.73
CA LEU A 36 -9.83 4.92 -6.30
C LEU A 36 -10.42 4.59 -7.68
N VAL A 37 -9.63 3.97 -8.56
CA VAL A 37 -10.09 3.57 -9.90
C VAL A 37 -11.17 2.48 -9.79
N TYR A 38 -10.98 1.49 -8.92
CA TYR A 38 -11.97 0.44 -8.67
C TYR A 38 -13.34 1.03 -8.28
N PHE A 39 -13.38 1.95 -7.32
CA PHE A 39 -14.63 2.58 -6.91
C PHE A 39 -15.15 3.61 -7.91
N ALA A 40 -14.29 4.27 -8.68
CA ALA A 40 -14.71 5.18 -9.75
C ALA A 40 -15.32 4.46 -10.97
N THR A 41 -14.98 3.19 -11.15
CA THR A 41 -15.47 2.34 -12.25
C THR A 41 -16.50 1.31 -11.81
N ASP A 42 -17.07 1.46 -10.60
CA ASP A 42 -18.04 0.52 -10.01
C ASP A 42 -17.55 -0.94 -10.02
N GLY A 43 -16.26 -1.14 -9.76
CA GLY A 43 -15.63 -2.45 -9.71
C GLY A 43 -15.23 -3.05 -11.06
N MET A 44 -15.39 -2.31 -12.15
CA MET A 44 -15.08 -2.80 -13.50
C MET A 44 -13.58 -3.06 -13.69
N ILE A 45 -12.71 -2.23 -13.10
CA ILE A 45 -11.26 -2.38 -13.19
C ILE A 45 -10.72 -2.85 -11.83
N PRO A 46 -10.19 -4.08 -11.70
CA PRO A 46 -9.64 -4.61 -10.45
C PRO A 46 -8.48 -3.77 -9.91
N VAL A 47 -8.40 -3.66 -8.58
CA VAL A 47 -7.31 -2.92 -7.89
C VAL A 47 -5.94 -3.41 -8.32
N ALA A 48 -5.77 -4.73 -8.45
CA ALA A 48 -4.50 -5.35 -8.85
C ALA A 48 -4.03 -4.87 -10.24
N VAL A 49 -4.95 -4.77 -11.21
CA VAL A 49 -4.63 -4.35 -12.59
C VAL A 49 -4.13 -2.91 -12.63
N THR A 50 -4.88 -2.00 -12.00
CA THR A 50 -4.51 -0.58 -11.96
C THR A 50 -3.19 -0.37 -11.21
N SER A 51 -3.05 -0.96 -10.02
CA SER A 51 -1.84 -0.85 -9.21
C SER A 51 -0.63 -1.40 -9.95
N TYR A 52 -0.77 -2.54 -10.62
CA TYR A 52 0.32 -3.15 -11.39
C TYR A 52 0.73 -2.29 -12.57
N ALA A 53 -0.22 -1.80 -13.36
CA ALA A 53 0.04 -0.93 -14.51
C ALA A 53 0.76 0.37 -14.09
N CYS A 54 0.27 1.03 -13.04
CA CYS A 54 0.91 2.23 -12.51
C CYS A 54 2.32 1.95 -11.99
N ASN A 55 2.53 0.82 -11.32
CA ASN A 55 3.86 0.41 -10.85
C ASN A 55 4.84 0.19 -12.00
N LEU A 56 4.42 -0.46 -13.09
CA LEU A 56 5.27 -0.68 -14.25
C LEU A 56 5.69 0.64 -14.91
N LEU A 57 4.76 1.60 -15.02
CA LEU A 57 5.08 2.94 -15.53
C LEU A 57 6.10 3.66 -14.65
N LEU A 58 5.90 3.64 -13.32
CA LEU A 58 6.85 4.24 -12.37
C LEU A 58 8.22 3.55 -12.42
N LEU A 59 8.26 2.24 -12.54
CA LEU A 59 9.51 1.47 -12.64
C LEU A 59 10.27 1.78 -13.94
N ALA A 60 9.56 2.01 -15.05
CA ALA A 60 10.18 2.45 -16.29
C ALA A 60 10.90 3.80 -16.12
N CYS A 61 10.28 4.74 -15.37
CA CYS A 61 10.91 6.01 -15.01
C CYS A 61 12.08 5.81 -14.02
N ALA A 62 11.88 4.99 -13.00
CA ALA A 62 12.86 4.73 -11.95
C ALA A 62 14.12 4.01 -12.45
N TYR A 63 14.01 3.26 -13.55
CA TYR A 63 15.15 2.54 -14.13
C TYR A 63 16.35 3.44 -14.44
N ARG A 64 16.10 4.65 -14.93
CA ARG A 64 17.15 5.63 -15.26
C ARG A 64 17.67 6.37 -14.03
N ILE A 65 16.84 6.53 -12.98
CA ILE A 65 17.14 7.37 -11.81
C ILE A 65 17.76 6.56 -10.68
N VAL A 66 17.15 5.43 -10.33
CA VAL A 66 17.52 4.63 -9.15
C VAL A 66 18.44 3.47 -9.48
N GLY A 67 18.28 2.84 -10.64
CA GLY A 67 19.18 1.81 -11.17
C GLY A 67 18.57 0.41 -11.25
N LYS A 68 19.26 -0.46 -12.01
CA LYS A 68 18.76 -1.80 -12.41
C LYS A 68 18.46 -2.75 -11.25
N LYS A 69 19.31 -2.78 -10.21
CA LYS A 69 19.16 -3.74 -9.09
C LYS A 69 17.87 -3.47 -8.30
N PHE A 70 17.58 -2.21 -8.03
CA PHE A 70 16.35 -1.78 -7.35
C PHE A 70 15.11 -2.16 -8.18
N VAL A 71 15.13 -1.84 -9.48
CA VAL A 71 14.00 -2.10 -10.38
C VAL A 71 13.68 -3.59 -10.46
N LEU A 72 14.67 -4.47 -10.62
CA LEU A 72 14.42 -5.91 -10.71
C LEU A 72 13.76 -6.50 -9.45
N ARG A 73 14.25 -6.10 -8.26
CA ARG A 73 13.65 -6.54 -6.99
C ARG A 73 12.25 -5.98 -6.78
N THR A 74 12.05 -4.74 -7.18
CA THR A 74 10.73 -4.09 -7.08
C THR A 74 9.74 -4.68 -8.07
N ILE A 75 10.14 -5.03 -9.31
CA ILE A 75 9.28 -5.75 -10.26
C ILE A 75 8.80 -7.06 -9.63
N PHE A 76 9.70 -7.82 -9.01
CA PHE A 76 9.32 -9.05 -8.33
C PHE A 76 8.31 -8.79 -7.21
N GLY A 77 8.57 -7.81 -6.32
CA GLY A 77 7.65 -7.46 -5.24
C GLY A 77 6.29 -6.99 -5.74
N VAL A 78 6.26 -6.09 -6.73
CA VAL A 78 5.02 -5.59 -7.37
C VAL A 78 4.21 -6.74 -7.99
N THR A 79 4.89 -7.69 -8.64
CA THR A 79 4.21 -8.85 -9.22
C THR A 79 3.58 -9.73 -8.14
N VAL A 80 4.29 -9.96 -7.03
CA VAL A 80 3.75 -10.73 -5.89
C VAL A 80 2.53 -10.02 -5.27
N VAL A 81 2.59 -8.70 -5.07
CA VAL A 81 1.46 -7.92 -4.55
C VAL A 81 0.27 -7.98 -5.51
N ALA A 82 0.49 -7.78 -6.81
CA ALA A 82 -0.58 -7.80 -7.79
C ALA A 82 -1.27 -9.18 -7.87
N LEU A 83 -0.50 -10.27 -7.87
CA LEU A 83 -1.04 -11.62 -7.82
C LEU A 83 -1.77 -11.88 -6.50
N GLY A 84 -1.18 -11.48 -5.38
CA GLY A 84 -1.77 -11.62 -4.05
C GLY A 84 -3.12 -10.89 -3.96
N ILE A 85 -3.18 -9.61 -4.33
CA ILE A 85 -4.42 -8.83 -4.35
C ILE A 85 -5.41 -9.45 -5.33
N GLY A 86 -4.99 -9.76 -6.57
CA GLY A 86 -5.88 -10.32 -7.59
C GLY A 86 -6.50 -11.66 -7.19
N CYS A 87 -5.76 -12.54 -6.51
CA CYS A 87 -6.29 -13.81 -6.01
C CYS A 87 -7.25 -13.61 -4.82
N THR A 88 -6.93 -12.69 -3.90
CA THR A 88 -7.69 -12.51 -2.66
C THR A 88 -8.87 -11.56 -2.81
N GLU A 89 -8.80 -10.57 -3.72
CA GLU A 89 -9.86 -9.59 -3.97
C GLU A 89 -11.17 -10.28 -4.37
N ASN A 90 -11.14 -11.12 -5.41
CA ASN A 90 -12.31 -11.85 -5.86
C ASN A 90 -12.88 -12.78 -4.77
N PHE A 91 -12.00 -13.45 -4.01
CA PHE A 91 -12.41 -14.36 -2.94
C PHE A 91 -13.15 -13.60 -1.82
N PHE A 92 -12.56 -12.54 -1.27
CA PHE A 92 -13.17 -11.80 -0.17
C PHE A 92 -14.38 -10.98 -0.59
N MET A 93 -14.38 -10.41 -1.81
CA MET A 93 -15.55 -9.69 -2.32
C MET A 93 -16.72 -10.61 -2.63
N SER A 94 -16.50 -11.87 -2.99
CA SER A 94 -17.57 -12.85 -3.23
C SER A 94 -18.34 -13.26 -1.96
N ILE A 95 -17.76 -13.02 -0.77
CA ILE A 95 -18.43 -13.27 0.51
C ILE A 95 -19.64 -12.34 0.72
N GLY A 96 -19.65 -11.18 0.03
CA GLY A 96 -20.79 -10.25 0.03
C GLY A 96 -20.94 -9.39 1.29
N HIS A 97 -20.15 -9.62 2.32
CA HIS A 97 -20.08 -8.80 3.54
C HIS A 97 -18.65 -8.74 4.07
N PRO A 98 -18.28 -7.68 4.81
CA PRO A 98 -16.97 -7.59 5.43
C PRO A 98 -16.72 -8.76 6.37
N LEU A 99 -15.52 -9.36 6.33
CA LEU A 99 -15.12 -10.44 7.23
C LEU A 99 -15.15 -9.98 8.69
N ILE A 100 -14.79 -8.72 8.92
CA ILE A 100 -14.84 -8.05 10.22
C ILE A 100 -15.83 -6.89 10.08
N PRO A 101 -17.01 -6.96 10.71
CA PRO A 101 -18.05 -5.92 10.56
C PRO A 101 -17.64 -4.57 11.16
N ASP A 102 -16.86 -4.58 12.25
CA ASP A 102 -16.38 -3.35 12.90
C ASP A 102 -15.27 -2.70 12.11
N ARG A 103 -15.51 -1.44 11.70
CA ARG A 103 -14.56 -0.67 10.89
C ARG A 103 -13.25 -0.36 11.61
N VAL A 104 -13.31 -0.09 12.92
CA VAL A 104 -12.11 0.27 13.70
C VAL A 104 -11.20 -0.96 13.85
N VAL A 105 -11.80 -2.10 14.21
CA VAL A 105 -11.08 -3.38 14.32
C VAL A 105 -10.46 -3.75 12.97
N SER A 106 -11.20 -3.56 11.89
CA SER A 106 -10.73 -3.82 10.52
C SER A 106 -9.54 -2.94 10.13
N VAL A 107 -9.60 -1.65 10.46
CA VAL A 107 -8.52 -0.68 10.25
C VAL A 107 -7.25 -1.07 11.01
N VAL A 108 -7.39 -1.46 12.28
CA VAL A 108 -6.25 -1.85 13.12
C VAL A 108 -5.61 -3.12 12.58
N LEU A 109 -6.38 -4.17 12.34
CA LEU A 109 -5.86 -5.45 11.84
C LEU A 109 -5.29 -5.30 10.43
N GLY A 110 -6.00 -4.61 9.54
CA GLY A 110 -5.53 -4.32 8.19
C GLY A 110 -4.23 -3.52 8.19
N GLY A 111 -4.14 -2.47 9.03
CA GLY A 111 -2.94 -1.66 9.19
C GLY A 111 -1.75 -2.47 9.72
N ILE A 112 -1.96 -3.35 10.69
CA ILE A 112 -0.92 -4.24 11.23
C ILE A 112 -0.44 -5.22 10.14
N CYS A 113 -1.36 -5.89 9.44
CA CYS A 113 -1.00 -6.82 8.37
C CYS A 113 -0.23 -6.12 7.23
N CYS A 114 -0.70 -4.94 6.83
CA CYS A 114 -0.01 -4.12 5.82
C CYS A 114 1.39 -3.71 6.29
N GLY A 115 1.53 -3.26 7.54
CA GLY A 115 2.80 -2.85 8.12
C GLY A 115 3.81 -4.01 8.22
N ILE A 116 3.38 -5.18 8.69
CA ILE A 116 4.21 -6.39 8.73
C ILE A 116 4.65 -6.77 7.32
N GLY A 117 3.71 -6.77 6.37
CA GLY A 117 3.99 -7.15 4.99
C GLY A 117 5.02 -6.25 4.32
N ILE A 118 4.83 -4.93 4.40
CA ILE A 118 5.74 -3.92 3.86
C ILE A 118 7.08 -3.98 4.57
N GLY A 119 7.09 -4.01 5.90
CA GLY A 119 8.32 -4.08 6.71
C GLY A 119 9.17 -5.30 6.38
N THR A 120 8.53 -6.48 6.22
CA THR A 120 9.23 -7.70 5.82
C THR A 120 9.86 -7.58 4.43
N ALA A 121 9.17 -6.94 3.47
CA ALA A 121 9.73 -6.71 2.14
C ALA A 121 10.94 -5.77 2.19
N PHE A 122 10.87 -4.67 2.96
CA PHE A 122 11.97 -3.72 3.10
C PHE A 122 13.23 -4.33 3.72
N ILE A 123 13.10 -5.16 4.76
CA ILE A 123 14.23 -5.87 5.38
C ILE A 123 15.03 -6.66 4.33
N HIS A 124 14.35 -7.22 3.35
CA HIS A 124 14.97 -8.04 2.31
C HIS A 124 15.32 -7.24 1.04
N ASN A 125 15.45 -5.91 1.17
CA ASN A 125 15.75 -4.98 0.06
C ASN A 125 14.76 -5.12 -1.12
N GLY A 126 13.52 -5.52 -0.85
CA GLY A 126 12.39 -5.47 -1.75
C GLY A 126 11.57 -4.20 -1.51
N SER A 127 10.63 -3.95 -2.39
CA SER A 127 9.60 -2.91 -2.22
C SER A 127 8.28 -3.51 -2.66
N SER A 128 7.20 -3.09 -2.01
CA SER A 128 5.84 -3.43 -2.45
C SER A 128 5.46 -2.73 -3.75
N GLY A 129 6.34 -1.85 -4.23
CA GLY A 129 5.99 -0.89 -5.26
C GLY A 129 5.18 0.27 -4.65
N GLY A 130 4.73 1.16 -5.48
CA GLY A 130 3.87 2.23 -5.01
C GLY A 130 4.61 3.54 -4.81
N THR A 131 4.18 4.27 -3.80
CA THR A 131 4.79 5.57 -3.42
C THR A 131 6.26 5.43 -3.04
N ASP A 132 6.70 4.24 -2.64
CA ASP A 132 8.11 3.91 -2.37
C ASP A 132 9.01 4.18 -3.56
N ILE A 133 8.55 3.86 -4.78
CA ILE A 133 9.31 4.09 -6.02
C ILE A 133 9.49 5.58 -6.26
N VAL A 134 8.41 6.35 -6.09
CA VAL A 134 8.45 7.80 -6.26
C VAL A 134 9.32 8.45 -5.18
N ALA A 135 9.18 8.00 -3.93
CA ALA A 135 9.99 8.47 -2.83
C ALA A 135 11.49 8.21 -3.06
N ALA A 136 11.83 7.02 -3.58
CA ALA A 136 13.20 6.69 -3.96
C ALA A 136 13.74 7.58 -5.10
N MET A 137 12.90 7.88 -6.11
CA MET A 137 13.29 8.79 -7.20
C MET A 137 13.48 10.22 -6.69
N VAL A 138 12.55 10.75 -5.91
CA VAL A 138 12.61 12.10 -5.34
C VAL A 138 13.83 12.25 -4.44
N SER A 139 14.08 11.30 -3.57
CA SER A 139 15.23 11.32 -2.66
C SER A 139 16.58 11.28 -3.38
N LYS A 140 16.63 10.70 -4.57
CA LYS A 140 17.85 10.69 -5.44
C LYS A 140 18.11 12.03 -6.13
N VAL A 141 17.06 12.79 -6.43
CA VAL A 141 17.14 14.05 -7.19
C VAL A 141 17.10 15.27 -6.25
N SER A 142 16.53 15.11 -5.07
CA SER A 142 16.36 16.18 -4.08
C SER A 142 16.77 15.70 -2.68
N ASN A 143 17.11 16.64 -1.79
CA ASN A 143 17.46 16.35 -0.39
C ASN A 143 16.23 16.08 0.51
N VAL A 144 15.12 15.64 -0.06
CA VAL A 144 13.90 15.30 0.69
C VAL A 144 13.98 13.86 1.17
N SER A 145 13.64 13.61 2.44
CA SER A 145 13.66 12.25 2.98
C SER A 145 12.55 11.39 2.36
N ILE A 146 12.85 10.10 2.17
CA ILE A 146 11.91 9.11 1.61
C ILE A 146 10.60 9.11 2.37
N GLY A 147 10.64 9.04 3.71
CA GLY A 147 9.44 8.98 4.54
C GLY A 147 8.53 10.21 4.41
N ARG A 148 9.10 11.43 4.30
CA ARG A 148 8.30 12.63 4.07
C ARG A 148 7.58 12.58 2.73
N THR A 149 8.26 12.17 1.67
CA THR A 149 7.65 12.06 0.34
C THR A 149 6.51 11.05 0.35
N MET A 150 6.69 9.89 1.01
CA MET A 150 5.65 8.88 1.13
C MET A 150 4.41 9.43 1.87
N ILE A 151 4.58 10.05 3.03
CA ILE A 151 3.47 10.60 3.82
C ILE A 151 2.67 11.63 3.00
N TYR A 152 3.34 12.56 2.30
CA TYR A 152 2.66 13.55 1.48
C TYR A 152 1.88 12.91 0.33
N MET A 153 2.48 11.95 -0.36
CA MET A 153 1.80 11.27 -1.46
C MET A 153 0.61 10.44 -0.99
N ASP A 154 0.78 9.69 0.08
CA ASP A 154 -0.27 8.88 0.65
C ASP A 154 -1.44 9.73 1.14
N PHE A 155 -1.15 10.86 1.78
CA PHE A 155 -2.17 11.82 2.19
C PHE A 155 -2.93 12.40 0.97
N CYS A 156 -2.21 12.78 -0.10
CA CYS A 156 -2.86 13.25 -1.33
C CYS A 156 -3.78 12.18 -1.94
N ILE A 157 -3.31 10.92 -2.03
CA ILE A 157 -4.11 9.81 -2.57
C ILE A 157 -5.37 9.59 -1.74
N ILE A 158 -5.23 9.58 -0.41
CA ILE A 158 -6.38 9.42 0.50
C ILE A 158 -7.38 10.57 0.32
N CYS A 159 -6.90 11.81 0.24
CA CYS A 159 -7.77 12.98 0.00
C CYS A 159 -8.48 12.92 -1.35
N CYS A 160 -7.87 12.31 -2.38
CA CYS A 160 -8.53 12.11 -3.67
C CYS A 160 -9.80 11.25 -3.57
N SER A 161 -9.97 10.47 -2.50
CA SER A 161 -11.21 9.73 -2.27
C SER A 161 -12.46 10.62 -2.14
N MET A 162 -12.28 11.92 -1.83
CA MET A 162 -13.36 12.90 -1.81
C MET A 162 -14.01 13.11 -3.18
N PHE A 163 -13.24 12.89 -4.25
CA PHE A 163 -13.70 13.10 -5.63
C PHE A 163 -14.37 11.87 -6.25
N LEU A 164 -14.42 10.74 -5.53
CA LEU A 164 -15.13 9.54 -6.00
C LEU A 164 -16.61 9.84 -6.27
N PRO A 165 -17.23 9.16 -7.27
CA PRO A 165 -18.65 9.29 -7.56
C PRO A 165 -19.50 9.12 -6.30
N PHE A 166 -20.50 9.98 -6.13
CA PHE A 166 -21.42 9.94 -5.01
C PHE A 166 -22.76 10.51 -5.44
N GLU A 167 -23.82 9.74 -5.27
CA GLU A 167 -25.18 10.17 -5.53
C GLU A 167 -25.71 10.92 -4.29
N GLY A 168 -25.85 12.24 -4.40
CA GLY A 168 -26.33 13.07 -3.29
C GLY A 168 -25.78 14.50 -3.32
N THR A 169 -26.15 15.28 -2.30
CA THR A 169 -25.68 16.65 -2.13
C THR A 169 -24.22 16.71 -1.71
N PHE A 170 -23.59 17.88 -1.87
CA PHE A 170 -22.20 18.07 -1.44
C PHE A 170 -22.02 17.80 0.06
N GLU A 171 -22.97 18.22 0.90
CA GLU A 171 -22.93 17.98 2.34
C GLU A 171 -22.95 16.49 2.68
N GLN A 172 -23.86 15.73 2.06
CA GLN A 172 -23.93 14.26 2.23
C GLN A 172 -22.65 13.56 1.77
N ARG A 173 -22.01 14.05 0.69
CA ARG A 173 -20.71 13.56 0.24
C ARG A 173 -19.63 13.77 1.30
N VAL A 174 -19.55 14.96 1.84
CA VAL A 174 -18.57 15.31 2.88
C VAL A 174 -18.77 14.45 4.11
N GLU A 175 -19.99 14.33 4.60
CA GLU A 175 -20.32 13.51 5.77
C GLU A 175 -19.98 12.03 5.58
N ALA A 176 -20.22 11.48 4.39
CA ALA A 176 -19.90 10.08 4.07
C ALA A 176 -18.40 9.83 3.86
N ARG A 177 -17.65 10.82 3.33
CA ARG A 177 -16.24 10.63 2.95
C ARG A 177 -15.24 11.00 4.05
N ILE A 178 -15.56 11.92 4.94
CA ILE A 178 -14.66 12.27 6.06
C ILE A 178 -14.27 11.05 6.88
N PRO A 179 -15.18 10.16 7.31
CA PRO A 179 -14.79 8.95 8.04
C PRO A 179 -13.85 8.05 7.22
N THR A 180 -14.08 7.92 5.93
CA THR A 180 -13.25 7.10 5.04
C THR A 180 -11.81 7.66 4.96
N ILE A 181 -11.65 8.97 4.88
CA ILE A 181 -10.35 9.65 4.90
C ILE A 181 -9.66 9.44 6.24
N VAL A 182 -10.38 9.63 7.35
CA VAL A 182 -9.84 9.44 8.70
C VAL A 182 -9.36 7.99 8.88
N TYR A 183 -10.15 7.00 8.48
CA TYR A 183 -9.75 5.61 8.55
C TYR A 183 -8.56 5.29 7.64
N GLY A 184 -8.49 5.86 6.44
CA GLY A 184 -7.35 5.72 5.55
C GLY A 184 -6.05 6.26 6.17
N VAL A 185 -6.11 7.45 6.78
CA VAL A 185 -4.97 8.03 7.52
C VAL A 185 -4.58 7.14 8.70
N MET A 186 -5.56 6.62 9.46
CA MET A 186 -5.29 5.70 10.58
C MET A 186 -4.58 4.44 10.10
N VAL A 187 -5.05 3.80 9.03
CA VAL A 187 -4.38 2.60 8.45
C VAL A 187 -2.94 2.92 8.08
N THR A 188 -2.71 4.03 7.36
CA THR A 188 -1.36 4.44 6.93
C THR A 188 -0.46 4.70 8.14
N PHE A 189 -0.98 5.35 9.19
CA PHE A 189 -0.23 5.60 10.42
C PHE A 189 0.13 4.30 11.16
N ILE A 190 -0.83 3.39 11.33
CA ILE A 190 -0.62 2.09 11.97
C ILE A 190 0.38 1.26 11.16
N ALA A 191 0.21 1.19 9.84
CA ALA A 191 1.12 0.45 8.97
C ALA A 191 2.55 1.01 9.06
N SER A 192 2.73 2.33 9.01
CA SER A 192 4.03 2.96 9.16
C SER A 192 4.66 2.66 10.52
N TYR A 193 3.87 2.77 11.61
CA TYR A 193 4.33 2.48 12.97
C TYR A 193 4.77 1.02 13.16
N VAL A 194 4.11 0.08 12.50
CA VAL A 194 4.47 -1.35 12.53
C VAL A 194 5.67 -1.63 11.60
N THR A 195 5.76 -0.94 10.48
CA THR A 195 6.88 -1.09 9.53
C THR A 195 8.21 -0.67 10.14
N ASP A 196 8.24 0.43 10.89
CA ASP A 196 9.48 0.98 11.48
C ASP A 196 10.21 -0.02 12.39
N PRO A 197 9.62 -0.60 13.45
CA PRO A 197 10.31 -1.58 14.30
C PRO A 197 10.72 -2.83 13.54
N VAL A 198 9.90 -3.29 12.59
CA VAL A 198 10.21 -4.47 11.77
C VAL A 198 11.45 -4.21 10.92
N SER A 199 11.61 -3.00 10.37
CA SER A 199 12.79 -2.61 9.59
C SER A 199 14.02 -2.36 10.47
N TYR A 200 13.88 -1.70 11.63
CA TYR A 200 15.00 -1.32 12.51
C TYR A 200 15.62 -2.49 13.27
N THR A 201 14.84 -3.48 13.69
CA THR A 201 15.38 -4.62 14.44
C THR A 201 16.36 -5.46 13.62
N HIS A 202 16.16 -5.55 12.32
CA HIS A 202 17.05 -6.31 11.42
C HIS A 202 18.29 -5.51 10.97
N LEU A 203 18.19 -4.21 10.78
CA LEU A 203 19.35 -3.37 10.45
C LEU A 203 20.38 -3.38 11.59
N ARG A 204 19.94 -3.26 12.86
CA ARG A 204 20.82 -3.38 14.02
C ARG A 204 21.45 -4.76 14.19
N ALA A 205 20.71 -5.83 13.90
CA ALA A 205 21.27 -7.18 13.97
C ALA A 205 22.38 -7.41 12.94
N HIS A 206 22.27 -6.82 11.75
CA HIS A 206 23.32 -6.88 10.72
C HIS A 206 24.55 -6.04 11.06
N GLU A 207 24.37 -4.85 11.63
CA GLU A 207 25.50 -4.01 12.05
C GLU A 207 26.27 -4.63 13.24
N THR A 208 25.56 -5.27 14.17
CA THR A 208 26.21 -5.95 15.31
C THR A 208 26.96 -7.20 14.87
N ALA A 209 26.45 -7.95 13.88
CA ALA A 209 27.11 -9.12 13.33
C ALA A 209 28.31 -8.78 12.41
N ALA A 210 28.35 -7.57 11.86
CA ALA A 210 29.49 -7.09 11.05
C ALA A 210 30.61 -6.48 11.89
N ASN A 211 30.34 -6.18 13.16
CA ASN A 211 31.31 -5.59 14.12
C ASN A 211 31.86 -6.61 15.13
N LEU A 212 31.57 -7.90 15.00
CA LEU A 212 32.14 -9.03 15.71
C LEU A 212 33.04 -9.83 14.77
#